data_168da321b09e5080e477cddf3db717be
#
_entry.id   168da321b09e5080e477cddf3db717be
#
_cell.length_a   1.000
_cell.length_b   1.000
_cell.length_c   1.000
_cell.angle_alpha   90.00
_cell.angle_beta   90.00
_cell.angle_gamma   90.00
#
_symmetry.space_group_name_H-M   'P 1'
#
loop_
_entity.id
_entity.type
_entity.pdbx_description
1 polymer ?
#
loop_
_entity_poly.entity_id
_entity_poly.type
_entity_poly.pdbx_seq_one_letter_code
_entity_poly.pdbx_strand_id
1 'polypeptide(L)'
;MRVPFQYIIRNLLVRKVTTGLTAGGMALVVFVFASILMLDEGLKKTLVNTGEINNIILTRKGSDTEVQSTIYRDQASIIETKPIVANSVDATPLLSKELVVLISLQKSNAKQQSNVVVRGTSTKGFELRQDVQISEGNFFRSGSSDIVIGSAIAKEYSNTNLGDQIYFAQRL
;
A
#
# COMPACT_ATOMS: atom_id res chain seq x y z
N MET A 1 23.25 -28.73 -46.64
CA MET A 1 22.96 -30.01 -45.94
C MET A 1 21.76 -29.83 -45.05
N ARG A 2 20.63 -30.48 -45.35
CA ARG A 2 19.45 -30.45 -44.46
C ARG A 2 19.56 -31.64 -43.49
N VAL A 3 19.81 -31.38 -42.21
CA VAL A 3 19.80 -32.41 -41.18
C VAL A 3 18.35 -32.88 -41.02
N PRO A 4 18.05 -34.18 -41.15
CA PRO A 4 16.68 -34.67 -41.02
C PRO A 4 16.20 -34.52 -39.59
N PHE A 5 15.12 -33.78 -39.38
CA PHE A 5 14.54 -33.47 -38.08
C PHE A 5 14.20 -34.74 -37.27
N GLN A 6 13.83 -35.81 -37.95
CA GLN A 6 13.56 -37.11 -37.35
C GLN A 6 14.80 -37.74 -36.67
N TYR A 7 16.00 -37.49 -37.19
CA TYR A 7 17.23 -38.01 -36.59
C TYR A 7 17.55 -37.30 -35.25
N ILE A 8 17.31 -36.00 -35.20
CA ILE A 8 17.51 -35.19 -33.98
C ILE A 8 16.59 -35.69 -32.87
N ILE A 9 15.29 -35.85 -33.15
CA ILE A 9 14.29 -36.35 -32.19
C ILE A 9 14.64 -37.73 -31.69
N ARG A 10 15.03 -38.64 -32.60
CA ARG A 10 15.42 -40.01 -32.22
C ARG A 10 16.64 -40.04 -31.32
N ASN A 11 17.63 -39.18 -31.57
CA ASN A 11 18.85 -39.09 -30.77
C ASN A 11 18.55 -38.55 -29.35
N LEU A 12 17.66 -37.57 -29.24
CA LEU A 12 17.17 -37.04 -27.95
C LEU A 12 16.44 -38.11 -27.12
N LEU A 13 15.63 -38.94 -27.79
CA LEU A 13 14.89 -40.02 -27.13
C LEU A 13 15.78 -41.22 -26.73
N VAL A 14 16.89 -41.45 -27.38
CA VAL A 14 17.85 -42.50 -26.99
C VAL A 14 18.59 -42.11 -25.71
N ARG A 15 18.89 -40.82 -25.51
CA ARG A 15 19.59 -40.33 -24.31
C ARG A 15 18.64 -39.60 -23.33
N LYS A 16 17.54 -40.25 -22.97
CA LYS A 16 16.45 -39.67 -22.20
C LYS A 16 16.91 -38.99 -20.89
N VAL A 17 17.80 -39.62 -20.13
CA VAL A 17 18.28 -39.09 -18.84
C VAL A 17 19.11 -37.81 -19.03
N THR A 18 20.06 -37.82 -19.94
CA THR A 18 20.93 -36.67 -20.21
C THR A 18 20.12 -35.51 -20.79
N THR A 19 19.22 -35.80 -21.74
CA THR A 19 18.34 -34.80 -22.33
C THR A 19 17.38 -34.23 -21.29
N GLY A 20 16.81 -35.06 -20.41
CA GLY A 20 15.93 -34.63 -19.33
C GLY A 20 16.65 -33.75 -18.29
N LEU A 21 17.90 -34.11 -17.93
CA LEU A 21 18.71 -33.30 -17.01
C LEU A 21 19.07 -31.91 -17.59
N THR A 22 19.49 -31.87 -18.86
CA THR A 22 19.82 -30.59 -19.50
C THR A 22 18.58 -29.73 -19.72
N ALA A 23 17.48 -30.31 -20.19
CA ALA A 23 16.21 -29.59 -20.33
C ALA A 23 15.65 -29.10 -19.00
N GLY A 24 15.73 -29.95 -17.96
CA GLY A 24 15.33 -29.59 -16.61
C GLY A 24 16.19 -28.48 -16.02
N GLY A 25 17.51 -28.51 -16.22
CA GLY A 25 18.42 -27.46 -15.81
C GLY A 25 18.11 -26.11 -16.48
N MET A 26 17.89 -26.11 -17.81
CA MET A 26 17.46 -24.92 -18.51
C MET A 26 16.09 -24.40 -18.05
N ALA A 27 15.13 -25.31 -17.86
CA ALA A 27 13.80 -24.95 -17.37
C ALA A 27 13.86 -24.31 -15.99
N LEU A 28 14.71 -24.83 -15.09
CA LEU A 28 14.91 -24.27 -13.75
C LEU A 28 15.48 -22.87 -13.81
N VAL A 29 16.49 -22.62 -14.65
CA VAL A 29 17.06 -21.28 -14.82
C VAL A 29 16.00 -20.30 -15.32
N VAL A 30 15.26 -20.67 -16.38
CA VAL A 30 14.18 -19.82 -16.92
C VAL A 30 13.09 -19.58 -15.88
N PHE A 31 12.73 -20.61 -15.11
CA PHE A 31 11.74 -20.49 -14.05
C PHE A 31 12.17 -19.49 -12.96
N VAL A 32 13.43 -19.55 -12.51
CA VAL A 32 13.96 -18.61 -11.52
C VAL A 32 13.94 -17.18 -12.05
N PHE A 33 14.41 -16.96 -13.29
CA PHE A 33 14.36 -15.63 -13.91
C PHE A 33 12.94 -15.11 -14.06
N ALA A 34 12.02 -15.93 -14.53
CA ALA A 34 10.62 -15.56 -14.69
C ALA A 34 9.99 -15.19 -13.33
N SER A 35 10.30 -15.96 -12.27
CA SER A 35 9.81 -15.70 -10.93
C SER A 35 10.31 -14.37 -10.38
N ILE A 36 11.58 -14.04 -10.59
CA ILE A 36 12.16 -12.75 -10.16
C ILE A 36 11.49 -11.58 -10.91
N LEU A 37 11.32 -11.70 -12.23
CA LEU A 37 10.67 -10.65 -13.02
C LEU A 37 9.20 -10.46 -12.66
N MET A 38 8.47 -11.56 -12.39
CA MET A 38 7.08 -11.50 -11.92
C MET A 38 6.97 -10.83 -10.55
N LEU A 39 7.92 -11.11 -9.65
CA LEU A 39 7.96 -10.48 -8.33
C LEU A 39 8.25 -8.98 -8.43
N ASP A 40 9.23 -8.58 -9.25
CA ASP A 40 9.57 -7.17 -9.48
C ASP A 40 8.37 -6.39 -10.05
N GLU A 41 7.73 -6.93 -11.08
CA GLU A 41 6.55 -6.31 -11.68
C GLU A 41 5.35 -6.27 -10.72
N GLY A 42 5.12 -7.35 -9.97
CA GLY A 42 4.08 -7.39 -8.93
C GLY A 42 4.31 -6.35 -7.84
N LEU A 43 5.56 -6.20 -7.38
CA LEU A 43 5.93 -5.22 -6.37
C LEU A 43 5.77 -3.78 -6.89
N LYS A 44 6.26 -3.49 -8.09
CA LYS A 44 6.06 -2.18 -8.74
C LYS A 44 4.58 -1.84 -8.86
N LYS A 45 3.78 -2.76 -9.35
CA LYS A 45 2.33 -2.55 -9.52
C LYS A 45 1.62 -2.30 -8.20
N THR A 46 2.01 -3.00 -7.13
CA THR A 46 1.46 -2.78 -5.79
C THR A 46 1.88 -1.43 -5.21
N LEU A 47 3.15 -1.05 -5.36
CA LEU A 47 3.67 0.21 -4.82
C LEU A 47 3.15 1.44 -5.58
N VAL A 48 3.02 1.35 -6.91
CA VAL A 48 2.54 2.46 -7.74
C VAL A 48 1.03 2.65 -7.61
N ASN A 49 0.26 1.57 -7.49
CA ASN A 49 -1.20 1.66 -7.38
C ASN A 49 -1.71 2.11 -6.00
N THR A 50 -0.84 2.26 -5.01
CA THR A 50 -1.23 2.71 -3.65
C THR A 50 -1.15 4.22 -3.46
N GLY A 51 -0.73 4.98 -4.46
CA GLY A 51 -0.59 6.44 -4.38
C GLY A 51 -0.99 7.15 -5.65
N GLU A 52 -1.46 8.37 -5.50
CA GLU A 52 -1.71 9.30 -6.61
C GLU A 52 -0.38 9.91 -7.06
N ILE A 53 -0.07 9.80 -8.36
CA ILE A 53 1.21 10.27 -8.95
C ILE A 53 1.47 11.76 -8.67
N ASN A 54 0.42 12.56 -8.57
CA ASN A 54 0.51 14.01 -8.37
C ASN A 54 0.59 14.40 -6.89
N ASN A 55 0.44 13.46 -5.96
CA ASN A 55 0.49 13.72 -4.54
C ASN A 55 1.90 13.56 -3.99
N ILE A 56 2.32 14.51 -3.17
CA ILE A 56 3.62 14.52 -2.50
C ILE A 56 3.38 14.46 -0.99
N ILE A 57 4.01 13.52 -0.32
CA ILE A 57 4.03 13.45 1.14
C ILE A 57 5.25 14.23 1.64
N LEU A 58 4.99 15.22 2.49
CA LEU A 58 6.04 16.00 3.13
C LEU A 58 6.28 15.45 4.54
N THR A 59 7.51 15.03 4.81
CA THR A 59 7.96 14.59 6.13
C THR A 59 9.10 15.47 6.62
N ARG A 60 9.32 15.47 7.94
CA ARG A 60 10.48 16.15 8.54
C ARG A 60 11.78 15.52 8.01
N LYS A 61 12.76 16.35 7.71
CA LYS A 61 14.08 15.88 7.29
C LYS A 61 14.69 14.96 8.36
N GLY A 62 15.09 13.75 7.95
CA GLY A 62 15.63 12.70 8.83
C GLY A 62 14.59 11.79 9.48
N SER A 63 13.32 11.90 9.10
CA SER A 63 12.29 10.94 9.49
C SER A 63 12.18 9.84 8.44
N ASP A 64 12.31 8.58 8.86
CA ASP A 64 12.21 7.42 7.97
C ASP A 64 10.75 7.04 7.68
N THR A 65 9.83 7.43 8.55
CA THR A 65 8.40 7.12 8.44
C THR A 65 7.51 8.33 8.76
N GLU A 66 6.28 8.32 8.29
CA GLU A 66 5.28 9.36 8.60
C GLU A 66 5.01 9.45 10.11
N VAL A 67 4.98 8.31 10.81
CA VAL A 67 4.71 8.24 12.26
C VAL A 67 5.80 8.95 13.08
N GLN A 68 7.04 8.94 12.60
CA GLN A 68 8.17 9.61 13.26
C GLN A 68 8.33 11.07 12.84
N SER A 69 7.58 11.48 11.82
CA SER A 69 7.65 12.84 11.29
C SER A 69 6.80 13.79 12.12
N THR A 70 7.43 14.83 12.66
CA THR A 70 6.72 15.92 13.33
C THR A 70 6.98 17.22 12.63
N ILE A 71 5.95 17.76 11.99
CA ILE A 71 5.94 19.09 11.38
C ILE A 71 5.06 19.98 12.27
N TYR A 72 5.61 21.06 12.78
CA TYR A 72 4.86 22.00 13.61
C TYR A 72 3.87 22.80 12.78
N ARG A 73 2.82 23.30 13.44
CA ARG A 73 1.71 23.99 12.77
C ARG A 73 2.13 25.25 12.01
N ASP A 74 3.08 25.99 12.53
CA ASP A 74 3.69 27.17 11.90
C ASP A 74 4.43 26.80 10.60
N GLN A 75 5.21 25.73 10.62
CA GLN A 75 5.91 25.20 9.44
C GLN A 75 4.91 24.74 8.37
N ALA A 76 3.87 24.01 8.77
CA ALA A 76 2.81 23.57 7.88
C ALA A 76 2.08 24.76 7.23
N SER A 77 1.86 25.84 7.95
CA SER A 77 1.24 27.06 7.40
C SER A 77 2.14 27.77 6.41
N ILE A 78 3.46 27.74 6.60
CA ILE A 78 4.42 28.29 5.59
C ILE A 78 4.37 27.44 4.31
N ILE A 79 4.28 26.13 4.42
CA ILE A 79 4.19 25.23 3.27
C ILE A 79 2.92 25.51 2.47
N GLU A 80 1.80 25.73 3.14
CA GLU A 80 0.49 26.01 2.55
C GLU A 80 0.49 27.26 1.65
N THR A 81 1.34 28.24 1.96
CA THR A 81 1.47 29.48 1.18
C THR A 81 2.45 29.39 0.01
N LYS A 82 3.10 28.26 -0.19
CA LYS A 82 4.09 28.12 -1.27
C LYS A 82 3.40 27.98 -2.64
N PRO A 83 3.91 28.63 -3.68
CA PRO A 83 3.32 28.59 -5.03
C PRO A 83 3.38 27.20 -5.69
N ILE A 84 4.15 26.26 -5.13
CA ILE A 84 4.23 24.87 -5.59
C ILE A 84 2.99 24.05 -5.19
N VAL A 85 2.23 24.52 -4.18
CA VAL A 85 0.99 23.84 -3.75
C VAL A 85 -0.10 24.18 -4.75
N ALA A 86 -0.68 23.17 -5.37
CA ALA A 86 -1.81 23.34 -6.28
C ALA A 86 -3.04 23.86 -5.52
N ASN A 87 -3.90 24.56 -6.21
CA ASN A 87 -5.18 25.02 -5.67
C ASN A 87 -6.32 24.16 -6.21
N SER A 88 -7.33 23.94 -5.38
CA SER A 88 -8.62 23.37 -5.78
C SER A 88 -9.39 24.37 -6.68
N VAL A 89 -10.48 23.90 -7.25
CA VAL A 89 -11.42 24.73 -8.03
C VAL A 89 -11.89 25.97 -7.24
N ASP A 90 -12.02 25.84 -5.93
CA ASP A 90 -12.42 26.91 -5.00
C ASP A 90 -11.26 27.83 -4.56
N ALA A 91 -10.14 27.84 -5.30
CA ALA A 91 -8.92 28.58 -4.98
C ALA A 91 -8.35 28.31 -3.58
N THR A 92 -8.69 27.19 -2.97
CA THR A 92 -8.11 26.75 -1.68
C THR A 92 -6.94 25.80 -1.93
N PRO A 93 -5.84 25.87 -1.12
CA PRO A 93 -4.69 25.00 -1.31
C PRO A 93 -5.07 23.52 -1.19
N LEU A 94 -4.62 22.71 -2.16
CA LEU A 94 -4.73 21.25 -2.11
C LEU A 94 -3.65 20.68 -1.20
N LEU A 95 -3.84 20.84 0.09
CA LEU A 95 -2.93 20.37 1.13
C LEU A 95 -3.73 19.80 2.31
N SER A 96 -3.39 18.60 2.75
CA SER A 96 -3.95 17.98 3.96
C SER A 96 -2.90 17.91 5.05
N LYS A 97 -3.21 18.46 6.22
CA LYS A 97 -2.40 18.35 7.44
C LYS A 97 -2.91 17.13 8.21
N GLU A 98 -2.08 16.12 8.33
CA GLU A 98 -2.48 14.83 8.86
C GLU A 98 -1.66 14.44 10.07
N LEU A 99 -2.29 13.78 11.02
CA LEU A 99 -1.66 13.18 12.19
C LEU A 99 -1.67 11.65 12.03
N VAL A 100 -0.50 11.04 12.02
CA VAL A 100 -0.38 9.59 11.89
C VAL A 100 0.11 8.98 13.19
N VAL A 101 -0.66 8.06 13.75
CA VAL A 101 -0.33 7.36 14.99
C VAL A 101 -0.49 5.85 14.82
N LEU A 102 0.22 5.08 15.65
CA LEU A 102 0.05 3.64 15.75
C LEU A 102 -0.80 3.32 16.98
N ILE A 103 -1.79 2.47 16.78
CA ILE A 103 -2.59 1.90 17.87
C ILE A 103 -2.50 0.38 17.83
N SER A 104 -2.67 -0.28 18.96
CA SER A 104 -2.72 -1.73 19.04
C SER A 104 -4.17 -2.20 19.05
N LEU A 105 -4.55 -3.02 18.08
CA LEU A 105 -5.86 -3.66 18.01
C LEU A 105 -5.73 -5.17 18.12
N GLN A 106 -6.73 -5.82 18.66
CA GLN A 106 -6.79 -7.28 18.79
C GLN A 106 -7.30 -7.90 17.49
N LYS A 107 -6.60 -8.93 17.01
CA LYS A 107 -7.05 -9.71 15.84
C LYS A 107 -8.26 -10.57 16.19
N SER A 108 -9.21 -10.69 15.27
CA SER A 108 -10.46 -11.46 15.46
C SER A 108 -10.19 -12.94 15.73
N ASN A 109 -9.15 -13.51 15.12
CA ASN A 109 -8.85 -14.95 15.19
C ASN A 109 -7.73 -15.30 16.17
N ALA A 110 -7.18 -14.34 16.90
CA ALA A 110 -6.08 -14.57 17.84
C ALA A 110 -6.16 -13.59 19.02
N LYS A 111 -5.67 -14.02 20.19
CA LYS A 111 -5.49 -13.11 21.33
C LYS A 111 -4.33 -12.11 21.15
N GLN A 112 -3.67 -12.17 20.00
CA GLN A 112 -2.52 -11.33 19.70
C GLN A 112 -2.98 -9.92 19.29
N GLN A 113 -2.33 -8.91 19.81
CA GLN A 113 -2.46 -7.53 19.38
C GLN A 113 -1.48 -7.25 18.24
N SER A 114 -1.91 -6.41 17.30
CA SER A 114 -1.08 -5.94 16.20
C SER A 114 -1.25 -4.45 16.03
N ASN A 115 -0.19 -3.79 15.59
CA ASN A 115 -0.20 -2.34 15.38
C ASN A 115 -0.93 -2.00 14.08
N VAL A 116 -1.85 -1.06 14.19
CA VAL A 116 -2.61 -0.50 13.07
C VAL A 116 -2.35 0.99 13.01
N VAL A 117 -2.16 1.49 11.79
CA VAL A 117 -1.97 2.92 11.56
C VAL A 117 -3.32 3.62 11.55
N VAL A 118 -3.46 4.64 12.38
CA VAL A 118 -4.61 5.55 12.38
C VAL A 118 -4.15 6.91 11.88
N ARG A 119 -4.90 7.45 10.94
CA ARG A 119 -4.63 8.73 10.31
C ARG A 119 -5.74 9.72 10.61
N GLY A 120 -5.44 10.75 11.39
CA GLY A 120 -6.31 11.91 11.56
C GLY A 120 -6.17 12.80 10.33
N THR A 121 -7.24 12.96 9.58
CA THR A 121 -7.26 13.72 8.33
C THR A 121 -8.50 14.64 8.27
N SER A 122 -8.52 15.54 7.32
CA SER A 122 -9.66 16.41 7.02
C SER A 122 -10.38 15.92 5.75
N THR A 123 -11.50 16.56 5.40
CA THR A 123 -12.19 16.30 4.12
C THR A 123 -11.27 16.48 2.91
N LYS A 124 -10.33 17.42 2.97
CA LYS A 124 -9.30 17.60 1.92
C LYS A 124 -8.37 16.39 1.75
N GLY A 125 -8.14 15.63 2.80
CA GLY A 125 -7.37 14.40 2.70
C GLY A 125 -8.04 13.34 1.84
N PHE A 126 -9.37 13.35 1.72
CA PHE A 126 -10.11 12.49 0.79
C PHE A 126 -10.14 13.07 -0.62
N GLU A 127 -10.24 14.38 -0.78
CA GLU A 127 -10.13 15.02 -2.10
C GLU A 127 -8.78 14.69 -2.79
N LEU A 128 -7.72 14.57 -1.99
CA LEU A 128 -6.39 14.18 -2.45
C LEU A 128 -6.27 12.68 -2.76
N ARG A 129 -7.21 11.84 -2.29
CA ARG A 129 -7.22 10.38 -2.47
C ARG A 129 -8.46 9.96 -3.24
N GLN A 130 -8.49 10.24 -4.53
CA GLN A 130 -9.65 10.01 -5.40
C GLN A 130 -10.06 8.54 -5.49
N ASP A 131 -9.13 7.61 -5.24
CA ASP A 131 -9.39 6.16 -5.28
C ASP A 131 -10.10 5.63 -4.03
N VAL A 132 -10.25 6.44 -2.97
CA VAL A 132 -10.92 6.01 -1.75
C VAL A 132 -12.43 6.08 -1.92
N GLN A 133 -13.08 4.92 -1.87
CA GLN A 133 -14.54 4.79 -1.97
C GLN A 133 -15.11 4.19 -0.70
N ILE A 134 -16.25 4.71 -0.26
CA ILE A 134 -17.00 4.14 0.86
C ILE A 134 -17.83 2.96 0.33
N SER A 135 -17.56 1.75 0.86
CA SER A 135 -18.34 0.55 0.52
C SER A 135 -19.60 0.43 1.39
N GLU A 136 -19.51 0.83 2.66
CA GLU A 136 -20.63 0.77 3.62
C GLU A 136 -20.56 1.98 4.56
N GLY A 137 -21.71 2.52 4.95
CA GLY A 137 -21.81 3.67 5.85
C GLY A 137 -21.61 5.01 5.14
N ASN A 138 -21.05 5.97 5.85
CA ASN A 138 -20.85 7.34 5.39
C ASN A 138 -19.46 7.85 5.76
N PHE A 139 -19.01 8.91 5.09
CA PHE A 139 -17.81 9.63 5.50
C PHE A 139 -18.00 10.25 6.87
N PHE A 140 -16.93 10.35 7.64
CA PHE A 140 -16.93 11.05 8.91
C PHE A 140 -17.18 12.55 8.72
N ARG A 141 -17.80 13.15 9.73
CA ARG A 141 -17.97 14.61 9.80
C ARG A 141 -16.75 15.24 10.41
N SER A 142 -16.28 16.33 9.82
CA SER A 142 -15.14 17.08 10.39
C SER A 142 -15.45 17.51 11.82
N GLY A 143 -14.55 17.22 12.76
CA GLY A 143 -14.69 17.52 14.18
C GLY A 143 -15.52 16.50 14.97
N SER A 144 -16.02 15.43 14.33
CA SER A 144 -16.65 14.31 15.05
C SER A 144 -15.61 13.29 15.52
N SER A 145 -16.07 12.32 16.31
CA SER A 145 -15.28 11.13 16.70
C SER A 145 -15.51 9.94 15.76
N ASP A 146 -16.11 10.20 14.60
CA ASP A 146 -16.38 9.14 13.62
C ASP A 146 -15.06 8.69 12.96
N ILE A 147 -14.99 7.41 12.64
CA ILE A 147 -13.82 6.78 12.02
C ILE A 147 -14.26 6.04 10.75
N VAL A 148 -13.49 6.15 9.69
CA VAL A 148 -13.59 5.30 8.50
C VAL A 148 -12.51 4.24 8.57
N ILE A 149 -12.91 2.98 8.42
CA ILE A 149 -12.01 1.82 8.55
C ILE A 149 -11.86 1.16 7.18
N GLY A 150 -10.63 0.81 6.82
CA GLY A 150 -10.38 0.03 5.61
C GLY A 150 -11.01 -1.36 5.69
N SER A 151 -11.61 -1.84 4.60
CA SER A 151 -12.31 -3.12 4.54
C SER A 151 -11.45 -4.32 4.96
N ALA A 152 -10.13 -4.27 4.73
CA ALA A 152 -9.20 -5.30 5.18
C ALA A 152 -9.06 -5.31 6.72
N ILE A 153 -8.97 -4.13 7.34
CA ILE A 153 -8.89 -3.99 8.80
C ILE A 153 -10.20 -4.45 9.45
N ALA A 154 -11.36 -4.08 8.88
CA ALA A 154 -12.66 -4.51 9.40
C ALA A 154 -12.84 -6.03 9.39
N LYS A 155 -12.20 -6.75 8.47
CA LYS A 155 -12.25 -8.24 8.41
C LYS A 155 -11.26 -8.92 9.35
N GLU A 156 -10.14 -8.27 9.67
CA GLU A 156 -9.04 -8.90 10.40
C GLU A 156 -9.09 -8.64 11.91
N TYR A 157 -9.67 -7.51 12.34
CA TYR A 157 -9.63 -7.06 13.74
C TYR A 157 -11.01 -7.11 14.40
N SER A 158 -11.01 -7.27 15.71
CA SER A 158 -12.23 -7.31 16.54
C SER A 158 -12.75 -5.89 16.83
N ASN A 159 -14.06 -5.75 17.00
CA ASN A 159 -14.73 -4.48 17.32
C ASN A 159 -14.50 -3.39 16.27
N THR A 160 -14.52 -3.77 15.01
CA THR A 160 -14.28 -2.89 13.85
C THR A 160 -15.44 -2.91 12.85
N ASN A 161 -16.61 -3.41 13.26
CA ASN A 161 -17.81 -3.38 12.45
C ASN A 161 -18.46 -2.00 12.43
N LEU A 162 -19.35 -1.78 11.48
CA LEU A 162 -20.10 -0.53 11.40
C LEU A 162 -20.91 -0.29 12.68
N GLY A 163 -20.69 0.86 13.32
CA GLY A 163 -21.32 1.23 14.59
C GLY A 163 -20.57 0.81 15.85
N ASP A 164 -19.48 0.04 15.74
CA ASP A 164 -18.63 -0.29 16.86
C ASP A 164 -17.85 0.94 17.36
N GLN A 165 -17.45 0.91 18.64
CA GLN A 165 -16.62 1.94 19.23
C GLN A 165 -15.21 1.40 19.46
N ILE A 166 -14.20 2.13 18.96
CA ILE A 166 -12.80 1.81 19.14
C ILE A 166 -12.21 2.75 20.18
N TYR A 167 -11.71 2.19 21.26
CA TYR A 167 -11.03 2.95 22.31
C TYR A 167 -9.52 2.88 22.10
N PHE A 168 -8.91 4.00 21.77
CA PHE A 168 -7.47 4.19 21.72
C PHE A 168 -7.11 5.50 22.40
N ALA A 169 -5.95 5.55 23.03
CA ALA A 169 -5.53 6.65 23.91
C ALA A 169 -6.46 6.82 25.13
N GLN A 170 -6.25 5.99 26.16
CA GLN A 170 -6.80 6.33 27.48
C GLN A 170 -6.25 7.70 27.88
N ARG A 171 -7.16 8.66 28.11
CA ARG A 171 -6.79 9.89 28.83
C ARG A 171 -6.29 9.46 30.19
N LEU A 172 -5.01 9.72 30.47
CA LEU A 172 -4.48 9.76 31.82
C LEU A 172 -5.10 10.92 32.57
#